data_f9379153cdb54050cac15022721f3d19
#
_entry.id   f9379153cdb54050cac15022721f3d19
#
_cell.length_a   1.000
_cell.length_b   1.000
_cell.length_c   1.000
_cell.angle_alpha   90.00
_cell.angle_beta   90.00
_cell.angle_gamma   90.00
#
_symmetry.space_group_name_H-M   'P 1'
#
loop_
_entity.id
_entity.type
_entity.pdbx_description
1 polymer ?
#
loop_
_entity_poly.entity_id
_entity_poly.type
_entity_poly.pdbx_seq_one_letter_code
_entity_poly.pdbx_strand_id
1 'polypeptide(L)'
;MANVGFVGLGVMGSRMVKRLLDAGHKVTGYNRTKSKAQWLVDAGMKWSETPRAAAQAADVTFTMVTNTAALEAVANGSDGILAGLAAGKLYIDMSTVSPAASRELAAKVAAKGAKMLDAPVSGSVSTLEEGKL
;
A
#
# COMPACT_ATOMS: atom_id res chain seq x y z
N MET A 1 7.73 -13.18 9.66
CA MET A 1 6.55 -12.91 8.80
C MET A 1 5.87 -11.65 9.24
N ALA A 2 5.56 -10.78 8.29
CA ALA A 2 4.90 -9.52 8.60
C ALA A 2 3.42 -9.57 8.19
N ASN A 3 2.60 -8.78 8.89
CA ASN A 3 1.24 -8.46 8.47
C ASN A 3 1.32 -7.19 7.62
N VAL A 4 1.02 -7.30 6.35
CA VAL A 4 1.20 -6.24 5.37
C VAL A 4 -0.15 -5.79 4.84
N GLY A 5 -0.36 -4.47 4.82
CA GLY A 5 -1.45 -3.83 4.10
C GLY A 5 -0.93 -3.34 2.75
N PHE A 6 -1.69 -3.52 1.69
CA PHE A 6 -1.28 -3.08 0.37
C PHE A 6 -2.44 -2.42 -0.36
N VAL A 7 -2.28 -1.15 -0.65
CA VAL A 7 -3.31 -0.33 -1.31
C VAL A 7 -2.80 0.09 -2.69
N GLY A 8 -3.55 -0.29 -3.72
CA GLY A 8 -3.16 -0.05 -5.10
C GLY A 8 -2.62 -1.32 -5.75
N LEU A 9 -3.52 -2.11 -6.32
CA LEU A 9 -3.23 -3.42 -6.90
C LEU A 9 -3.28 -3.35 -8.44
N GLY A 10 -2.64 -2.33 -8.98
CA GLY A 10 -2.43 -2.20 -10.42
C GLY A 10 -1.33 -3.14 -10.92
N VAL A 11 -0.77 -2.82 -12.08
CA VAL A 11 0.23 -3.70 -12.72
C VAL A 11 1.44 -3.96 -11.82
N MET A 12 2.00 -2.92 -11.21
CA MET A 12 3.16 -3.09 -10.32
C MET A 12 2.75 -3.60 -8.95
N GLY A 13 1.74 -2.97 -8.34
CA GLY A 13 1.31 -3.33 -6.98
C GLY A 13 0.85 -4.77 -6.85
N SER A 14 0.10 -5.27 -7.82
CA SER A 14 -0.37 -6.66 -7.80
C SER A 14 0.78 -7.67 -7.83
N ARG A 15 1.81 -7.37 -8.60
CA ARG A 15 2.99 -8.24 -8.69
C ARG A 15 3.86 -8.17 -7.45
N MET A 16 3.93 -7.00 -6.82
CA MET A 16 4.60 -6.85 -5.52
C MET A 16 3.91 -7.70 -4.45
N VAL A 17 2.58 -7.68 -4.42
CA VAL A 17 1.79 -8.51 -3.49
C VAL A 17 2.06 -10.00 -3.74
N LYS A 18 2.09 -10.42 -4.99
CA LYS A 18 2.36 -11.82 -5.31
C LYS A 18 3.71 -12.28 -4.75
N ARG A 19 4.74 -11.43 -4.86
CA ARG A 19 6.06 -11.73 -4.29
C ARG A 19 6.01 -11.80 -2.75
N LEU A 20 5.27 -10.92 -2.13
CA LEU A 20 5.10 -10.96 -0.67
C LEU A 20 4.39 -12.23 -0.21
N LEU A 21 3.34 -12.63 -0.92
CA LEU A 21 2.62 -13.88 -0.63
C LEU A 21 3.54 -15.10 -0.81
N ASP A 22 4.32 -15.12 -1.89
CA ASP A 22 5.26 -16.22 -2.16
C ASP A 22 6.35 -16.31 -1.10
N ALA A 23 6.72 -15.19 -0.49
CA ALA A 23 7.69 -15.14 0.61
C ALA A 23 7.06 -15.49 1.97
N GLY A 24 5.77 -15.76 2.03
CA GLY A 24 5.08 -16.19 3.24
C GLY A 24 4.50 -15.08 4.12
N HIS A 25 4.48 -13.84 3.62
CA HIS A 25 3.85 -12.74 4.35
C HIS A 25 2.33 -12.81 4.25
N LYS A 26 1.66 -12.30 5.27
CA LYS A 26 0.20 -12.13 5.26
C LYS A 26 -0.12 -10.75 4.69
N VAL A 27 -0.87 -10.72 3.61
CA VAL A 27 -1.22 -9.47 2.92
C VAL A 27 -2.72 -9.26 2.96
N THR A 28 -3.13 -8.08 3.41
CA THR A 28 -4.49 -7.57 3.31
C THR A 28 -4.47 -6.45 2.28
N GLY A 29 -5.19 -6.61 1.19
CA GLY A 29 -5.10 -5.70 0.06
C GLY A 29 -6.40 -5.01 -0.30
N TYR A 30 -6.27 -3.81 -0.83
CA TYR A 30 -7.36 -3.02 -1.36
C TYR A 30 -7.01 -2.51 -2.74
N ASN A 31 -7.99 -2.54 -3.63
CA ASN A 31 -7.92 -1.89 -4.92
C ASN A 31 -9.28 -1.27 -5.24
N ARG A 32 -9.28 -0.18 -5.98
CA ARG A 32 -10.51 0.50 -6.39
C ARG A 32 -11.46 -0.45 -7.14
N THR A 33 -10.91 -1.36 -7.96
CA THR A 33 -11.68 -2.35 -8.71
C THR A 33 -11.35 -3.75 -8.18
N LYS A 34 -12.28 -4.34 -7.43
CA LYS A 34 -12.09 -5.65 -6.79
C LYS A 34 -11.81 -6.77 -7.79
N SER A 35 -12.50 -6.78 -8.92
CA SER A 35 -12.33 -7.83 -9.93
C SER A 35 -10.91 -7.96 -10.47
N LYS A 36 -10.15 -6.86 -10.49
CA LYS A 36 -8.75 -6.86 -10.93
C LYS A 36 -7.81 -7.52 -9.91
N ALA A 37 -8.26 -7.71 -8.69
CA ALA A 37 -7.47 -8.30 -7.60
C ALA A 37 -7.89 -9.73 -7.27
N GLN A 38 -8.87 -10.29 -7.97
CA GLN A 38 -9.40 -11.62 -7.63
C GLN A 38 -8.31 -12.70 -7.66
N TRP A 39 -7.40 -12.64 -8.64
CA TRP A 39 -6.33 -13.61 -8.74
C TRP A 39 -5.38 -13.59 -7.54
N LEU A 40 -5.23 -12.45 -6.88
CA LEU A 40 -4.46 -12.33 -5.64
C LEU A 40 -5.20 -12.94 -4.45
N VAL A 41 -6.52 -12.77 -4.40
CA VAL A 41 -7.35 -13.42 -3.38
C VAL A 41 -7.23 -14.93 -3.52
N ASP A 42 -7.27 -15.43 -4.74
CA ASP A 42 -7.10 -16.85 -5.04
C ASP A 42 -5.71 -17.34 -4.65
N ALA A 43 -4.71 -16.46 -4.65
CA ALA A 43 -3.34 -16.77 -4.24
C ALA A 43 -3.10 -16.61 -2.74
N GLY A 44 -4.10 -16.21 -1.96
CA GLY A 44 -4.01 -16.13 -0.50
C GLY A 44 -4.07 -14.73 0.11
N MET A 45 -4.22 -13.69 -0.71
CA MET A 45 -4.40 -12.33 -0.18
C MET A 45 -5.78 -12.18 0.45
N LYS A 46 -5.85 -11.52 1.60
CA LYS A 46 -7.12 -11.15 2.20
C LYS A 46 -7.62 -9.84 1.58
N TRP A 47 -8.84 -9.84 1.09
CA TRP A 47 -9.46 -8.63 0.54
C TRP A 47 -9.92 -7.69 1.65
N SER A 48 -9.70 -6.40 1.42
CA SER A 48 -10.19 -5.33 2.29
C SER A 48 -11.17 -4.45 1.51
N GLU A 49 -12.26 -4.05 2.13
CA GLU A 49 -13.27 -3.19 1.50
C GLU A 49 -12.88 -1.72 1.50
N THR A 50 -11.91 -1.32 2.32
CA THR A 50 -11.43 0.06 2.40
C THR A 50 -9.92 0.11 2.62
N PRO A 51 -9.26 1.21 2.23
CA PRO A 51 -7.86 1.43 2.60
C PRO A 51 -7.65 1.46 4.12
N ARG A 52 -8.59 2.01 4.85
CA ARG A 52 -8.57 2.02 6.32
C ARG A 52 -8.46 0.61 6.90
N ALA A 53 -9.30 -0.30 6.44
CA ALA A 53 -9.30 -1.68 6.96
C ALA A 53 -7.99 -2.39 6.63
N ALA A 54 -7.40 -2.14 5.47
CA ALA A 54 -6.09 -2.68 5.12
C ALA A 54 -5.01 -2.20 6.09
N ALA A 55 -4.99 -0.91 6.39
CA ALA A 55 -4.03 -0.33 7.34
C ALA A 55 -4.26 -0.83 8.77
N GLN A 56 -5.51 -0.99 9.19
CA GLN A 56 -5.83 -1.51 10.52
C GLN A 56 -5.33 -2.94 10.73
N ALA A 57 -5.39 -3.75 9.69
CA ALA A 57 -4.98 -5.16 9.75
C ALA A 57 -3.46 -5.34 9.72
N ALA A 58 -2.70 -4.29 9.44
CA ALA A 58 -1.29 -4.38 9.11
C ALA A 58 -0.37 -3.68 10.11
N ASP A 59 0.86 -4.18 10.21
CA ASP A 59 1.95 -3.49 10.90
C ASP A 59 2.67 -2.54 9.95
N VAL A 60 2.75 -2.92 8.68
CA VAL A 60 3.34 -2.13 7.59
C VAL A 60 2.32 -2.03 6.47
N THR A 61 2.02 -0.81 6.03
CA THR A 61 1.10 -0.55 4.92
C THR A 61 1.86 0.10 3.76
N PHE A 62 1.65 -0.43 2.57
CA PHE A 62 2.22 0.10 1.33
C PHE A 62 1.14 0.73 0.45
N THR A 63 1.50 1.80 -0.25
CA THR A 63 0.71 2.30 -1.38
C THR A 63 1.53 2.26 -2.65
N MET A 64 0.88 1.87 -3.75
CA MET A 64 1.44 1.92 -5.10
C MET A 64 0.33 2.36 -6.05
N VAL A 65 0.20 3.66 -6.23
CA VAL A 65 -0.86 4.27 -7.05
C VAL A 65 -0.25 5.13 -8.16
N THR A 66 -1.08 5.60 -9.09
CA THR A 66 -0.60 6.17 -10.35
C THR A 66 -0.22 7.67 -10.27
N ASN A 67 -0.76 8.40 -9.31
CA ASN A 67 -0.52 9.85 -9.21
C ASN A 67 -0.90 10.39 -7.84
N THR A 68 -0.62 11.69 -7.63
CA THR A 68 -0.89 12.38 -6.37
C THR A 68 -2.37 12.36 -5.99
N ALA A 69 -3.27 12.58 -6.95
CA ALA A 69 -4.71 12.59 -6.67
C ALA A 69 -5.19 11.21 -6.19
N ALA A 70 -4.69 10.15 -6.80
CA ALA A 70 -5.01 8.78 -6.39
C ALA A 70 -4.48 8.48 -4.98
N LEU A 71 -3.28 8.95 -4.65
CA LEU A 71 -2.72 8.81 -3.31
C LEU A 71 -3.58 9.52 -2.27
N GLU A 72 -3.96 10.76 -2.53
CA GLU A 72 -4.81 11.54 -1.62
C GLU A 72 -6.17 10.86 -1.41
N ALA A 73 -6.73 10.28 -2.47
CA ALA A 73 -8.02 9.60 -2.41
C ALA A 73 -7.98 8.36 -1.48
N VAL A 74 -6.88 7.62 -1.46
CA VAL A 74 -6.78 6.42 -0.61
C VAL A 74 -6.23 6.73 0.79
N ALA A 75 -5.53 7.83 0.96
CA ALA A 75 -4.92 8.19 2.23
C ALA A 75 -5.88 8.97 3.15
N ASN A 76 -6.63 9.90 2.59
CA ASN A 76 -7.48 10.82 3.35
C ASN A 76 -8.91 10.28 3.54
N GLY A 77 -9.68 10.96 4.39
CA GLY A 77 -11.08 10.64 4.63
C GLY A 77 -11.28 9.56 5.68
N SER A 78 -12.55 9.29 5.98
CA SER A 78 -12.93 8.34 7.05
C SER A 78 -12.58 6.90 6.73
N ASP A 79 -12.47 6.55 5.45
CA ASP A 79 -12.12 5.20 4.99
C ASP A 79 -10.67 5.10 4.49
N GLY A 80 -9.89 6.17 4.64
CA GLY A 80 -8.52 6.24 4.17
C GLY A 80 -7.52 5.56 5.09
N ILE A 81 -6.31 5.41 4.58
CA ILE A 81 -5.19 4.79 5.31
C ILE A 81 -4.93 5.51 6.63
N LEU A 82 -4.95 6.84 6.63
CA LEU A 82 -4.68 7.63 7.84
C LEU A 82 -5.64 7.27 8.98
N ALA A 83 -6.90 7.03 8.68
CA ALA A 83 -7.89 6.63 9.67
C ALA A 83 -7.60 5.25 10.29
N GLY A 84 -6.86 4.41 9.58
CA GLY A 84 -6.48 3.07 10.04
C GLY A 84 -5.11 2.99 10.70
N LEU A 85 -4.31 4.07 10.64
CA LEU A 85 -2.99 4.10 11.25
C LEU A 85 -3.06 4.37 12.75
N ALA A 86 -2.10 3.82 13.47
CA ALA A 86 -1.96 3.99 14.91
C ALA A 86 -0.48 4.01 15.29
N ALA A 87 -0.20 4.35 16.54
CA ALA A 87 1.16 4.38 17.06
C ALA A 87 1.88 3.05 16.83
N GLY A 88 3.13 3.13 16.42
CA GLY A 88 3.98 1.96 16.17
C GLY A 88 3.84 1.37 14.78
N LYS A 89 2.90 1.84 13.95
CA LYS A 89 2.75 1.36 12.57
C LYS A 89 3.69 2.11 11.62
N LEU A 90 4.04 1.44 10.52
CA LEU A 90 4.87 2.01 9.46
C LEU A 90 4.03 2.10 8.18
N TYR A 91 4.13 3.23 7.50
CA TYR A 91 3.52 3.45 6.20
C TYR A 91 4.60 3.74 5.17
N ILE A 92 4.58 3.02 4.06
CA ILE A 92 5.56 3.17 2.97
C ILE A 92 4.81 3.50 1.68
N ASP A 93 5.07 4.68 1.14
CA ASP A 93 4.53 5.07 -0.17
C ASP A 93 5.59 4.84 -1.24
N MET A 94 5.27 3.99 -2.21
CA MET A 94 6.14 3.66 -3.33
C MET A 94 5.71 4.35 -4.61
N SER A 95 4.70 5.20 -4.54
CA SER A 95 4.17 5.93 -5.69
C SER A 95 5.08 7.10 -6.07
N THR A 96 5.05 7.48 -7.34
CA THR A 96 5.71 8.71 -7.78
C THR A 96 4.69 9.86 -7.71
N VAL A 97 4.86 10.72 -6.72
CA VAL A 97 3.91 11.80 -6.39
C VAL A 97 4.67 13.11 -6.13
N SER A 98 3.95 14.23 -6.01
CA SER A 98 4.60 15.50 -5.74
C SER A 98 5.28 15.50 -4.37
N PRO A 99 6.48 16.11 -4.24
CA PRO A 99 7.16 16.20 -2.96
C PRO A 99 6.34 16.94 -1.89
N ALA A 100 5.57 17.95 -2.29
CA ALA A 100 4.72 18.69 -1.36
C ALA A 100 3.61 17.80 -0.77
N ALA A 101 2.96 16.98 -1.62
CA ALA A 101 1.93 16.05 -1.17
C ALA A 101 2.52 14.97 -0.25
N SER A 102 3.70 14.49 -0.55
CA SER A 102 4.40 13.48 0.27
C SER A 102 4.73 14.04 1.65
N ARG A 103 5.24 15.27 1.72
CA ARG A 103 5.53 15.94 2.99
C ARG A 103 4.28 16.20 3.83
N GLU A 104 3.19 16.63 3.18
CA GLU A 104 1.91 16.85 3.86
C GLU A 104 1.39 15.54 4.45
N LEU A 105 1.44 14.47 3.68
CA LEU A 105 1.02 13.15 4.13
C LEU A 105 1.89 12.66 5.30
N ALA A 106 3.20 12.86 5.22
CA ALA A 106 4.13 12.49 6.30
C ALA A 106 3.78 13.18 7.62
N ALA A 107 3.41 14.45 7.57
CA ALA A 107 2.98 15.19 8.77
C ALA A 107 1.70 14.59 9.37
N LYS A 108 0.75 14.21 8.54
CA LYS A 108 -0.49 13.57 8.99
C LYS A 108 -0.24 12.19 9.58
N VAL A 109 0.67 11.42 9.00
CA VAL A 109 1.08 10.11 9.51
C VAL A 109 1.74 10.27 10.89
N ALA A 110 2.65 11.22 11.02
CA ALA A 110 3.30 11.51 12.30
C ALA A 110 2.29 11.90 13.39
N ALA A 111 1.24 12.64 13.03
CA ALA A 111 0.18 13.02 13.96
C ALA A 111 -0.60 11.82 14.50
N LYS A 112 -0.55 10.68 13.81
CA LYS A 112 -1.15 9.40 14.27
C LYS A 112 -0.18 8.58 15.13
N GLY A 113 1.04 9.05 15.35
CA GLY A 113 2.07 8.30 16.06
C GLY A 113 2.73 7.20 15.22
N ALA A 114 2.46 7.18 13.93
CA ALA A 114 3.07 6.25 12.98
C ALA A 114 4.27 6.88 12.28
N LYS A 115 5.04 6.06 11.57
CA LYS A 115 6.18 6.51 10.77
C LYS A 115 5.90 6.31 9.29
N MET A 116 6.48 7.17 8.46
CA MET A 116 6.34 7.09 7.01
C MET A 116 7.71 7.07 6.32
N LEU A 117 7.81 6.25 5.28
CA LEU A 117 8.90 6.29 4.31
C LEU A 117 8.32 6.61 2.94
N ASP A 118 9.01 7.50 2.24
CA ASP A 118 8.77 7.77 0.82
C ASP A 118 9.81 6.99 0.05
N ALA A 119 9.38 5.94 -0.64
CA ALA A 119 10.28 4.99 -1.29
C ALA A 119 9.85 4.71 -2.73
N PRO A 120 9.87 5.73 -3.61
CA PRO A 120 9.47 5.53 -5.00
C PRO A 120 10.38 4.50 -5.67
N VAL A 121 9.79 3.70 -6.56
CA VAL A 121 10.50 2.65 -7.27
C VAL A 121 10.84 3.10 -8.69
N SER A 122 11.95 2.60 -9.21
CA SER A 122 12.40 2.85 -10.57
C SER A 122 12.62 1.50 -11.24
N GLY A 123 11.94 1.28 -12.37
CA GLY A 123 12.03 0.04 -13.11
C GLY A 123 10.71 -0.36 -13.73
N SER A 124 10.68 -1.55 -14.29
CA SER A 124 9.53 -2.11 -14.99
C SER A 124 8.99 -3.34 -14.28
N VAL A 125 7.89 -3.88 -14.79
CA VAL A 125 7.36 -5.18 -14.36
C VAL A 125 8.44 -6.26 -14.48
N SER A 126 9.20 -6.26 -15.57
CA SER A 126 10.30 -7.21 -15.78
C SER A 126 11.34 -7.09 -14.67
N THR A 127 11.74 -5.87 -14.32
CA THR A 127 12.68 -5.61 -13.23
C THR A 127 12.17 -6.16 -11.89
N LEU A 128 10.89 -5.94 -11.62
CA LEU A 128 10.24 -6.45 -10.42
C LEU A 128 10.21 -7.98 -10.38
N GLU A 129 9.82 -8.61 -11.49
CA GLU A 129 9.75 -10.08 -11.58
C GLU A 129 11.09 -10.75 -11.42
N GLU A 130 12.16 -10.08 -11.83
CA GLU A 130 13.54 -10.55 -11.65
C GLU A 130 14.07 -10.31 -10.22
N GLY A 131 13.31 -9.60 -9.38
CA GLY A 131 13.74 -9.29 -8.03
C GLY A 131 14.79 -8.19 -7.93
N LYS A 132 14.89 -7.34 -8.95
CA LYS A 132 15.92 -6.30 -9.06
C LYS A 132 15.38 -4.86 -8.91
N LEU A 133 14.14 -4.74 -8.50
CA LEU A 133 13.50 -3.42 -8.32
C LEU A 133 14.16 -2.64 -7.19
#